data_9f9f767ebfe6fe298cc30146e4944145
#
_entry.id   9f9f767ebfe6fe298cc30146e4944145
#
_cell.length_a   1.000
_cell.length_b   1.000
_cell.length_c   1.000
_cell.angle_alpha   90.00
_cell.angle_beta   90.00
_cell.angle_gamma   90.00
#
_symmetry.space_group_name_H-M   'P 1'
#
loop_
_entity.id
_entity.type
_entity.pdbx_description
1 polymer ?
#
loop_
_entity_poly.entity_id
_entity_poly.type
_entity_poly.pdbx_seq_one_letter_code
_entity_poly.pdbx_strand_id
1 'polypeptide(L)'
;PTLTFLDSHVECCPGWLEPLLDRIARDPTTVVCPVIDVIDDGSFYFSWQNENGLQVGGFKWALTFTWIPIPERERKRKKFPGEPTRSPTMAGGLFSIDKAFFEKLGMYDPGFDIWVSYKLYFS
;
A
#
# COMPACT_ATOMS: atom_id res chain seq x y z
N PRO A 1 -16.85 -0.11 -9.08
CA PRO A 1 -16.72 0.58 -7.78
C PRO A 1 -15.41 0.21 -7.11
N THR A 2 -14.79 1.17 -6.40
CA THR A 2 -13.52 1.01 -5.69
C THR A 2 -13.78 0.82 -4.20
N LEU A 3 -13.07 -0.11 -3.58
CA LEU A 3 -12.98 -0.27 -2.15
C LEU A 3 -11.69 0.40 -1.67
N THR A 4 -11.78 1.14 -0.58
CA THR A 4 -10.62 1.74 0.10
C THR A 4 -10.63 1.33 1.56
N PHE A 5 -9.54 0.72 1.99
CA PHE A 5 -9.35 0.26 3.36
C PHE A 5 -8.42 1.25 4.06
N LEU A 6 -8.81 1.66 5.26
CA LEU A 6 -8.04 2.57 6.11
C LEU A 6 -8.02 2.03 7.54
N ASP A 7 -6.87 2.11 8.18
CA ASP A 7 -6.77 1.91 9.61
C ASP A 7 -7.54 3.01 10.37
N SER A 8 -7.98 2.73 11.59
CA SER A 8 -8.78 3.66 12.40
C SER A 8 -7.98 4.84 12.98
N HIS A 9 -6.66 4.80 12.91
CA HIS A 9 -5.71 5.77 13.47
C HIS A 9 -4.91 6.49 12.38
N VAL A 10 -5.60 6.97 11.35
CA VAL A 10 -5.00 7.70 10.24
C VAL A 10 -5.58 9.09 10.09
N GLU A 11 -4.77 10.03 9.62
CA GLU A 11 -5.19 11.33 9.13
C GLU A 11 -4.94 11.42 7.63
N CYS A 12 -5.97 11.83 6.89
CA CYS A 12 -5.90 11.93 5.44
C CYS A 12 -5.53 13.35 5.01
N CYS A 13 -4.41 13.51 4.30
CA CYS A 13 -4.05 14.79 3.69
C CYS A 13 -5.01 15.15 2.54
N PRO A 14 -5.23 16.45 2.25
CA PRO A 14 -6.00 16.85 1.07
C PRO A 14 -5.43 16.23 -0.21
N GLY A 15 -6.32 15.71 -1.07
CA GLY A 15 -5.93 15.12 -2.35
C GLY A 15 -5.30 13.72 -2.27
N TRP A 16 -5.45 13.01 -1.16
CA TRP A 16 -4.88 11.67 -0.98
C TRP A 16 -5.57 10.59 -1.82
N LEU A 17 -6.88 10.73 -2.05
CA LEU A 17 -7.71 9.68 -2.64
C LEU A 17 -7.64 9.69 -4.17
N GLU A 18 -7.61 10.84 -4.78
CA GLU A 18 -7.69 11.02 -6.24
C GLU A 18 -6.59 10.25 -7.00
N PRO A 19 -5.30 10.27 -6.56
CA PRO A 19 -4.26 9.49 -7.22
C PRO A 19 -4.48 7.98 -7.15
N LEU A 20 -5.08 7.48 -6.07
CA LEU A 20 -5.39 6.06 -5.92
C LEU A 20 -6.51 5.65 -6.88
N LEU A 21 -7.57 6.46 -6.97
CA LEU A 21 -8.69 6.21 -7.88
C LEU A 21 -8.27 6.31 -9.35
N ASP A 22 -7.42 7.28 -9.71
CA ASP A 22 -6.91 7.44 -11.07
C ASP A 22 -6.17 6.17 -11.55
N ARG A 23 -5.34 5.57 -10.68
CA ARG A 23 -4.62 4.33 -11.03
C ARG A 23 -5.55 3.16 -11.27
N ILE A 24 -6.55 2.98 -10.41
CA ILE A 24 -7.54 1.91 -10.54
C ILE A 24 -8.43 2.14 -11.76
N ALA A 25 -8.78 3.38 -12.07
CA ALA A 25 -9.56 3.71 -13.26
C ALA A 25 -8.81 3.39 -14.57
N ARG A 26 -7.48 3.51 -14.58
CA ARG A 26 -6.63 3.16 -15.73
C ARG A 26 -6.41 1.65 -15.86
N ASP A 27 -6.28 0.96 -14.74
CA ASP A 27 -6.08 -0.49 -14.69
C ASP A 27 -6.80 -1.07 -13.45
N PRO A 28 -8.00 -1.64 -13.63
CA PRO A 28 -8.78 -2.22 -12.54
C PRO A 28 -8.12 -3.40 -11.83
N THR A 29 -7.05 -3.95 -12.39
CA THR A 29 -6.29 -5.03 -11.76
C THR A 29 -5.16 -4.52 -10.85
N THR A 30 -5.08 -3.20 -10.67
CA THR A 30 -4.09 -2.58 -9.80
C THR A 30 -4.59 -2.50 -8.35
N VAL A 31 -3.73 -2.87 -7.40
CA VAL A 31 -3.88 -2.57 -5.99
C VAL A 31 -2.97 -1.41 -5.64
N VAL A 32 -3.51 -0.34 -5.10
CA VAL A 32 -2.77 0.91 -4.88
C VAL A 32 -2.69 1.23 -3.39
N CYS A 33 -1.47 1.49 -2.90
CA CYS A 33 -1.23 1.94 -1.54
C CYS A 33 -0.74 3.39 -1.56
N PRO A 34 -1.19 4.24 -0.61
CA PRO A 34 -0.62 5.57 -0.41
C PRO A 34 0.79 5.48 0.19
N VAL A 35 1.52 6.58 0.15
CA VAL A 35 2.67 6.77 1.03
C VAL A 35 2.14 6.95 2.45
N ILE A 36 2.75 6.24 3.40
CA ILE A 36 2.37 6.27 4.81
C ILE A 36 3.46 7.05 5.55
N ASP A 37 3.13 8.28 5.90
CA ASP A 37 3.96 9.11 6.76
C ASP A 37 3.67 8.82 8.25
N VAL A 38 4.42 9.42 9.15
CA VAL A 38 4.31 9.16 10.57
C VAL A 38 3.93 10.42 11.33
N ILE A 39 2.93 10.29 12.21
CA ILE A 39 2.63 11.28 13.25
C ILE A 39 3.13 10.69 14.57
N ASP A 40 4.06 11.38 15.21
CA ASP A 40 4.60 10.96 16.50
C ASP A 40 3.53 11.02 17.58
N ASP A 41 3.34 9.93 18.32
CA ASP A 41 2.26 9.78 19.29
C ASP A 41 2.42 10.64 20.56
N GLY A 42 3.63 11.03 20.89
CA GLY A 42 3.92 11.86 22.07
C GLY A 42 3.86 13.36 21.80
N SER A 43 4.32 13.80 20.63
CA SER A 43 4.45 15.22 20.27
C SER A 43 3.46 15.67 19.21
N PHE A 44 2.78 14.75 18.55
CA PHE A 44 1.96 14.98 17.35
C PHE A 44 2.74 15.61 16.20
N TYR A 45 4.06 15.51 16.21
CA TYR A 45 4.91 16.00 15.13
C TYR A 45 4.70 15.15 13.88
N PHE A 46 4.40 15.80 12.77
CA PHE A 46 4.27 15.15 11.46
C PHE A 46 5.65 14.98 10.81
N SER A 47 6.02 13.76 10.52
CA SER A 47 7.27 13.39 9.85
C SER A 47 6.97 12.81 8.47
N TRP A 48 7.23 13.58 7.43
CA TRP A 48 7.05 13.13 6.05
C TRP A 48 8.29 12.38 5.53
N GLN A 49 8.05 11.39 4.71
CA GLN A 49 9.11 10.62 4.06
C GLN A 49 9.46 11.24 2.70
N ASN A 50 10.73 11.59 2.52
CA ASN A 50 11.23 11.95 1.20
C ASN A 50 11.44 10.69 0.35
N GLU A 51 11.69 10.85 -0.96
CA GLU A 51 11.88 9.72 -1.89
C GLU A 51 13.00 8.75 -1.50
N ASN A 52 14.04 9.23 -0.82
CA ASN A 52 15.15 8.39 -0.36
C ASN A 52 14.77 7.53 0.85
N GLY A 53 13.76 7.94 1.61
CA GLY A 53 13.21 7.20 2.75
C GLY A 53 12.11 6.22 2.38
N LEU A 54 11.57 6.28 1.16
CA LEU A 54 10.49 5.39 0.75
C LEU A 54 10.96 3.92 0.74
N GLN A 55 10.11 3.08 1.30
CA GLN A 55 10.30 1.64 1.38
C GLN A 55 9.16 0.91 0.67
N VAL A 56 9.39 -0.32 0.28
CA VAL A 56 8.37 -1.23 -0.23
C VAL A 56 8.19 -2.40 0.71
N GLY A 57 7.00 -3.00 0.70
CA GLY A 57 6.76 -4.21 1.47
C GLY A 57 7.56 -5.39 0.93
N GLY A 58 7.99 -6.25 1.82
CA GLY A 58 8.67 -7.50 1.50
C GLY A 58 8.40 -8.57 2.55
N PHE A 59 8.82 -9.79 2.27
CA PHE A 59 8.80 -10.89 3.22
C PHE A 59 10.20 -11.40 3.49
N LYS A 60 10.51 -11.66 4.75
CA LYS A 60 11.66 -12.47 5.14
C LYS A 60 11.38 -13.94 4.84
N TRP A 61 12.43 -14.75 4.76
CA TRP A 61 12.30 -16.19 4.54
C TRP A 61 11.44 -16.92 5.58
N ALA A 62 11.32 -16.35 6.78
CA ALA A 62 10.43 -16.81 7.84
C ALA A 62 8.95 -16.38 7.65
N LEU A 63 8.56 -15.93 6.46
CA LEU A 63 7.22 -15.45 6.10
C LEU A 63 6.74 -14.25 6.95
N THR A 64 7.68 -13.49 7.50
CA THR A 64 7.39 -12.28 8.26
C THR A 64 7.47 -11.06 7.35
N PHE A 65 6.45 -10.21 7.37
CA PHE A 65 6.45 -8.92 6.67
C PHE A 65 7.60 -8.04 7.16
N THR A 66 8.18 -7.28 6.25
CA THR A 66 9.21 -6.29 6.55
C THR A 66 9.21 -5.17 5.52
N TRP A 67 9.61 -3.99 5.93
CA TRP A 67 9.91 -2.91 5.01
C TRP A 67 11.32 -3.07 4.46
N ILE A 68 11.48 -2.93 3.15
CA ILE A 68 12.76 -3.02 2.47
C ILE A 68 12.99 -1.75 1.62
N PRO A 69 14.23 -1.31 1.45
CA PRO A 69 14.55 -0.23 0.53
C PRO A 69 14.06 -0.56 -0.89
N ILE A 70 13.64 0.47 -1.64
CA ILE A 70 13.25 0.29 -3.04
C ILE A 70 14.42 -0.32 -3.82
N PRO A 71 14.22 -1.48 -4.49
CA PRO A 71 15.28 -2.12 -5.26
C PRO A 71 15.81 -1.20 -6.37
N GLU A 72 17.11 -1.29 -6.65
CA GLU A 72 17.79 -0.46 -7.65
C GLU A 72 17.14 -0.57 -9.05
N ARG A 73 16.70 -1.77 -9.44
CA ARG A 73 15.97 -1.99 -10.69
C ARG A 73 14.70 -1.14 -10.78
N GLU A 74 13.99 -1.00 -9.66
CA GLU A 74 12.74 -0.25 -9.59
C GLU A 74 13.00 1.26 -9.58
N ARG A 75 14.06 1.71 -8.90
CA ARG A 75 14.52 3.10 -8.96
C ARG A 75 14.88 3.50 -10.40
N LYS A 76 15.58 2.65 -11.12
CA LYS A 76 15.97 2.89 -12.53
C LYS A 76 14.79 2.83 -13.50
N ARG A 77 13.72 2.10 -13.18
CA ARG A 77 12.51 2.05 -14.00
C ARG A 77 11.75 3.37 -14.01
N LYS A 78 11.74 4.07 -12.89
CA LYS A 78 11.01 5.34 -12.71
C LYS A 78 11.61 6.43 -13.58
N LYS A 79 10.77 7.12 -14.35
CA LYS A 79 11.15 8.23 -15.24
C LYS A 79 11.15 9.57 -14.51
N PHE A 80 10.36 9.69 -13.43
CA PHE A 80 10.26 10.89 -12.61
C PHE A 80 9.91 10.50 -11.15
N PRO A 81 10.19 11.36 -10.19
CA PRO A 81 10.02 11.07 -8.77
C PRO A 81 8.62 10.60 -8.37
N GLY A 82 7.57 11.23 -8.83
CA GLY A 82 6.17 10.89 -8.52
C GLY A 82 5.63 9.64 -9.23
N GLU A 83 6.45 8.91 -10.00
CA GLU A 83 5.98 7.69 -10.63
C GLU A 83 5.76 6.58 -9.59
N PRO A 84 4.65 5.82 -9.67
CA PRO A 84 4.37 4.75 -8.72
C PRO A 84 5.50 3.73 -8.61
N THR A 85 5.78 3.30 -7.41
CA THR A 85 6.75 2.25 -7.10
C THR A 85 6.04 0.90 -7.03
N ARG A 86 6.55 -0.09 -7.74
CA ARG A 86 6.04 -1.46 -7.65
C ARG A 86 6.54 -2.12 -6.38
N SER A 87 5.62 -2.78 -5.67
CA SER A 87 5.91 -3.49 -4.43
C SER A 87 5.44 -4.94 -4.51
N PRO A 88 6.22 -5.92 -4.05
CA PRO A 88 5.80 -7.32 -4.03
C PRO A 88 4.70 -7.61 -3.00
N THR A 89 4.55 -6.75 -1.99
CA THR A 89 3.53 -6.82 -0.95
C THR A 89 3.29 -5.43 -0.37
N MET A 90 2.28 -5.29 0.48
CA MET A 90 1.87 -4.01 1.05
C MET A 90 1.46 -4.15 2.52
N ALA A 91 1.39 -3.03 3.24
CA ALA A 91 0.69 -2.96 4.52
C ALA A 91 -0.81 -3.06 4.28
N GLY A 92 -1.47 -4.02 4.91
CA GLY A 92 -2.87 -4.35 4.64
C GLY A 92 -3.91 -3.35 5.15
N GLY A 93 -3.49 -2.35 5.93
CA GLY A 93 -4.39 -1.36 6.52
C GLY A 93 -4.69 -0.14 5.64
N LEU A 94 -3.92 0.11 4.59
CA LEU A 94 -4.09 1.30 3.74
C LEU A 94 -3.91 0.94 2.26
N PHE A 95 -5.00 0.66 1.58
CA PHE A 95 -4.98 0.42 0.14
C PHE A 95 -6.34 0.65 -0.53
N SER A 96 -6.31 0.84 -1.84
CA SER A 96 -7.49 0.89 -2.69
C SER A 96 -7.42 -0.18 -3.76
N ILE A 97 -8.58 -0.76 -4.11
CA ILE A 97 -8.71 -1.84 -5.09
C ILE A 97 -10.08 -1.77 -5.77
N ASP A 98 -10.18 -2.17 -7.03
CA ASP A 98 -11.48 -2.38 -7.67
C ASP A 98 -12.25 -3.50 -6.98
N LYS A 99 -13.55 -3.28 -6.71
CA LYS A 99 -14.38 -4.24 -5.99
C LYS A 99 -14.46 -5.59 -6.72
N ALA A 100 -14.67 -5.59 -8.03
CA ALA A 100 -14.80 -6.82 -8.81
C ALA A 100 -13.46 -7.59 -8.83
N PHE A 101 -12.35 -6.86 -8.88
CA PHE A 101 -11.03 -7.49 -8.81
C PHE A 101 -10.76 -8.08 -7.42
N PHE A 102 -11.13 -7.37 -6.34
CA PHE A 102 -11.03 -7.88 -4.97
C PHE A 102 -11.84 -9.17 -4.76
N GLU A 103 -13.07 -9.22 -5.27
CA GLU A 103 -13.91 -10.42 -5.24
C GLU A 103 -13.30 -11.57 -6.06
N LYS A 104 -12.73 -11.27 -7.24
CA LYS A 104 -12.02 -12.23 -8.08
C LYS A 104 -10.79 -12.83 -7.40
N LEU A 105 -10.07 -12.06 -6.60
CA LEU A 105 -8.92 -12.52 -5.81
C LEU A 105 -9.33 -13.41 -4.63
N GLY A 106 -10.62 -13.51 -4.31
CA GLY A 106 -11.12 -14.31 -3.21
C GLY A 106 -11.36 -13.54 -1.91
N MET A 107 -11.23 -12.21 -1.94
CA MET A 107 -11.40 -11.33 -0.76
C MET A 107 -10.46 -11.66 0.39
N TYR A 108 -10.82 -11.34 1.62
CA TYR A 108 -10.12 -11.79 2.82
C TYR A 108 -10.53 -13.23 3.17
N ASP A 109 -9.60 -14.00 3.71
CA ASP A 109 -9.85 -15.36 4.19
C ASP A 109 -10.72 -15.29 5.47
N PRO A 110 -11.96 -15.81 5.44
CA PRO A 110 -12.86 -15.78 6.60
C PRO A 110 -12.38 -16.66 7.77
N GLY A 111 -11.37 -17.49 7.58
CA GLY A 111 -10.76 -18.31 8.64
C GLY A 111 -9.75 -17.56 9.52
N PHE A 112 -9.49 -16.26 9.29
CA PHE A 112 -8.64 -15.44 10.16
C PHE A 112 -9.46 -14.72 11.22
N ASP A 113 -9.25 -15.06 12.49
CA ASP A 113 -10.01 -14.47 13.61
C ASP A 113 -9.53 -13.08 14.04
N ILE A 114 -8.23 -12.73 13.88
CA ILE A 114 -7.65 -11.53 14.48
C ILE A 114 -6.85 -10.67 13.48
N TRP A 115 -6.01 -11.24 12.62
CA TRP A 115 -5.18 -10.50 11.67
C TRP A 115 -5.40 -10.95 10.24
N VAL A 116 -6.12 -10.14 9.46
CA VAL A 116 -6.45 -10.41 8.05
C VAL A 116 -5.35 -9.94 7.09
N SER A 117 -4.31 -9.30 7.59
CA SER A 117 -3.38 -8.46 6.82
C SER A 117 -2.42 -9.18 5.86
N TYR A 118 -2.37 -10.52 5.80
CA TYR A 118 -1.22 -11.20 5.16
C TYR A 118 -1.54 -12.15 4.00
N LYS A 119 -2.78 -12.19 3.50
CA LYS A 119 -3.10 -13.06 2.35
C LYS A 119 -3.75 -12.34 1.19
N LEU A 120 -3.03 -11.44 0.54
CA LEU A 120 -3.25 -11.17 -0.87
C LEU A 120 -2.25 -12.04 -1.64
N TYR A 121 -2.69 -13.17 -2.15
CA TYR A 121 -1.93 -13.95 -3.11
C TYR A 121 -1.94 -13.20 -4.44
N PHE A 122 -0.81 -12.64 -4.81
CA PHE A 122 -0.56 -12.23 -6.19
C PHE A 122 0.03 -13.46 -6.90
N SER A 123 -0.78 -14.10 -7.72
CA SER A 123 -0.30 -15.09 -8.70
C SER A 123 0.12 -14.38 -9.98
#